data_a5b4c05c27a5cb1265129d886587a326
#
_entry.id   a5b4c05c27a5cb1265129d886587a326
#
_cell.length_a   1.000
_cell.length_b   1.000
_cell.length_c   1.000
_cell.angle_alpha   90.00
_cell.angle_beta   90.00
_cell.angle_gamma   90.00
#
_symmetry.space_group_name_H-M   'P 1'
#
loop_
_entity.id
_entity.type
_entity.pdbx_description
1 polymer ?
#
loop_
_entity_poly.entity_id
_entity_poly.type
_entity_poly.pdbx_seq_one_letter_code
_entity_poly.pdbx_strand_id
1 'polypeptide(L)'
;MSGPRPRDERAGNSCGPGCACTAGNEFGVREARRELKAYRRSGPSRATGWLIEGLSAGGVEGQTVLDIGAGVGAVHQALLGLGAASAIDVDGSPAFIEVAREEAVRQGTADRVRYETGDYVAIAPSLGDSDIVALDRVICCYSDMNALVSESVARAGRRYGLVYPRDTWWLRAGARVMNGAMRLFRQRTTAWIHRTADVDALVRAAGFAPRLRRSTLIWQVAVYERVPAPRCGG
;
A
#
# COMPACT_ATOMS: atom_id res chain seq x y z
N MET A 1 -1.73 25.39 48.01
CA MET A 1 -1.79 24.02 47.45
C MET A 1 -2.06 24.15 45.97
N SER A 2 -0.97 24.15 45.17
CA SER A 2 -1.05 24.33 43.72
C SER A 2 -1.01 22.95 43.07
N GLY A 3 -2.09 22.59 42.36
CA GLY A 3 -2.20 21.36 41.60
C GLY A 3 -1.32 21.35 40.35
N PRO A 4 -0.85 20.20 39.89
CA PRO A 4 0.01 20.10 38.72
C PRO A 4 -0.77 20.42 37.44
N ARG A 5 -0.15 21.23 36.55
CA ARG A 5 -0.65 21.51 35.20
C ARG A 5 -0.58 20.24 34.34
N PRO A 6 -1.53 20.01 33.44
CA PRO A 6 -1.45 18.90 32.49
C PRO A 6 -0.28 19.09 31.52
N ARG A 7 0.48 18.02 31.29
CA ARG A 7 1.56 17.99 30.31
C ARG A 7 0.96 18.07 28.91
N ASP A 8 1.45 19.04 28.17
CA ASP A 8 1.21 19.26 26.76
C ASP A 8 1.86 18.08 25.98
N GLU A 9 1.08 17.09 25.61
CA GLU A 9 1.51 16.00 24.74
C GLU A 9 1.60 16.49 23.29
N ARG A 10 2.63 17.28 23.01
CA ARG A 10 3.12 17.40 21.63
C ARG A 10 3.99 16.19 21.34
N ALA A 11 3.36 15.11 20.90
CA ALA A 11 4.06 14.03 20.24
C ALA A 11 4.72 14.60 18.98
N GLY A 12 6.01 14.88 19.09
CA GLY A 12 6.84 15.35 17.99
C GLY A 12 6.92 14.25 16.94
N ASN A 13 6.36 14.50 15.75
CA ASN A 13 6.59 13.72 14.55
C ASN A 13 8.06 13.84 14.16
N SER A 14 8.93 12.98 14.67
CA SER A 14 10.30 12.81 14.19
C SER A 14 10.29 11.91 12.96
N CYS A 15 10.03 12.49 11.79
CA CYS A 15 10.25 11.82 10.52
C CYS A 15 11.75 11.82 10.20
N GLY A 16 12.35 10.61 10.05
CA GLY A 16 13.73 10.45 9.55
C GLY A 16 13.86 10.82 8.06
N PRO A 17 15.08 10.99 7.55
CA PRO A 17 15.33 11.27 6.14
C PRO A 17 14.95 10.06 5.28
N GLY A 18 13.87 10.15 4.53
CA GLY A 18 13.28 9.07 3.71
C GLY A 18 11.80 8.84 4.00
N CYS A 19 11.26 9.54 4.97
CA CYS A 19 9.89 9.40 5.41
C CYS A 19 8.88 9.84 4.34
N ALA A 20 7.94 8.97 4.01
CA ALA A 20 6.74 9.29 3.22
C ALA A 20 5.81 10.30 3.92
N CYS A 21 6.13 10.78 5.13
CA CYS A 21 5.38 11.81 5.85
C CYS A 21 5.23 13.11 5.06
N THR A 22 6.13 13.38 4.10
CA THR A 22 5.97 14.47 3.14
C THR A 22 4.87 14.19 2.13
N ALA A 23 4.64 12.94 1.74
CA ALA A 23 3.55 12.56 0.85
C ALA A 23 2.18 12.69 1.54
N GLY A 24 2.09 12.40 2.83
CA GLY A 24 0.85 12.53 3.62
C GLY A 24 0.26 13.94 3.66
N ASN A 25 1.10 14.96 3.56
CA ASN A 25 0.65 16.37 3.50
C ASN A 25 0.29 16.83 2.08
N GLU A 26 0.68 16.10 1.04
CA GLU A 26 0.39 16.44 -0.37
C GLU A 26 -0.93 15.86 -0.85
N PHE A 27 -1.35 14.72 -0.29
CA PHE A 27 -2.65 14.12 -0.54
C PHE A 27 -3.70 14.69 0.41
N GLY A 28 -4.11 15.93 0.12
CA GLY A 28 -5.08 16.64 0.94
C GLY A 28 -6.50 16.11 0.80
N VAL A 29 -7.39 16.63 1.66
CA VAL A 29 -8.82 16.26 1.73
C VAL A 29 -9.52 16.30 0.36
N ARG A 30 -9.18 17.30 -0.49
CA ARG A 30 -9.77 17.43 -1.83
C ARG A 30 -9.42 16.26 -2.74
N GLU A 31 -8.19 15.78 -2.68
CA GLU A 31 -7.72 14.64 -3.48
C GLU A 31 -8.39 13.35 -3.01
N ALA A 32 -8.37 13.07 -1.71
CA ALA A 32 -9.02 11.89 -1.14
C ALA A 32 -10.53 11.86 -1.47
N ARG A 33 -11.23 12.98 -1.36
CA ARG A 33 -12.65 13.09 -1.74
C ARG A 33 -12.89 12.90 -3.24
N ARG A 34 -12.00 13.41 -4.10
CA ARG A 34 -12.07 13.22 -5.54
C ARG A 34 -11.88 11.75 -5.91
N GLU A 35 -10.91 11.09 -5.31
CA GLU A 35 -10.64 9.67 -5.56
C GLU A 35 -11.77 8.78 -5.05
N LEU A 36 -12.31 9.05 -3.86
CA LEU A 36 -13.49 8.35 -3.35
C LEU A 36 -14.68 8.48 -4.28
N LYS A 37 -14.96 9.72 -4.78
CA LYS A 37 -16.03 9.93 -5.74
C LYS A 37 -15.83 9.16 -7.04
N ALA A 38 -14.59 9.11 -7.54
CA ALA A 38 -14.26 8.35 -8.74
C ALA A 38 -14.42 6.84 -8.50
N TYR A 39 -13.95 6.33 -7.37
CA TYR A 39 -14.09 4.94 -6.96
C TYR A 39 -15.58 4.53 -6.87
N ARG A 40 -16.41 5.32 -6.19
CA ARG A 40 -17.85 5.05 -6.06
C ARG A 40 -18.59 5.05 -7.41
N ARG A 41 -18.13 5.86 -8.37
CA ARG A 41 -18.73 5.94 -9.70
C ARG A 41 -18.32 4.81 -10.63
N SER A 42 -17.07 4.41 -10.60
CA SER A 42 -16.46 3.57 -11.64
C SER A 42 -15.81 2.30 -11.11
N GLY A 43 -15.81 2.08 -9.79
CA GLY A 43 -15.09 0.99 -9.15
C GLY A 43 -13.56 1.19 -9.16
N PRO A 44 -12.82 0.12 -8.83
CA PRO A 44 -11.37 0.15 -8.83
C PRO A 44 -10.81 0.32 -10.25
N SER A 45 -9.62 0.88 -10.36
CA SER A 45 -8.91 0.98 -11.63
C SER A 45 -8.67 -0.42 -12.23
N ARG A 46 -8.43 -0.50 -13.55
CA ARG A 46 -8.14 -1.78 -14.21
C ARG A 46 -6.96 -2.53 -13.57
N ALA A 47 -5.90 -1.81 -13.19
CA ALA A 47 -4.75 -2.41 -12.54
C ALA A 47 -5.09 -2.90 -11.11
N THR A 48 -5.80 -2.09 -10.34
CA THR A 48 -6.33 -2.46 -9.02
C THR A 48 -7.26 -3.69 -9.11
N GLY A 49 -8.12 -3.75 -10.12
CA GLY A 49 -8.99 -4.91 -10.37
C GLY A 49 -8.20 -6.20 -10.63
N TRP A 50 -7.11 -6.13 -11.41
CA TRP A 50 -6.23 -7.28 -11.61
C TRP A 50 -5.45 -7.68 -10.36
N LEU A 51 -5.09 -6.70 -9.51
CA LEU A 51 -4.48 -6.98 -8.21
C LEU A 51 -5.47 -7.77 -7.33
N ILE A 52 -6.71 -7.28 -7.20
CA ILE A 52 -7.77 -7.94 -6.43
C ILE A 52 -8.02 -9.36 -6.98
N GLU A 53 -8.18 -9.52 -8.30
CA GLU A 53 -8.34 -10.83 -8.96
C GLU A 53 -7.21 -11.79 -8.58
N GLY A 54 -5.95 -11.34 -8.68
CA GLY A 54 -4.80 -12.17 -8.36
C GLY A 54 -4.68 -12.51 -6.88
N LEU A 55 -5.00 -11.56 -5.98
CA LEU A 55 -4.98 -11.77 -4.54
C LEU A 55 -6.15 -12.65 -4.06
N SER A 56 -7.30 -12.61 -4.72
CA SER A 56 -8.44 -13.44 -4.36
C SER A 56 -8.43 -14.83 -5.00
N ALA A 57 -7.57 -15.07 -5.98
CA ALA A 57 -7.51 -16.34 -6.68
C ALA A 57 -7.18 -17.51 -5.75
N GLY A 58 -8.05 -18.51 -5.66
CA GLY A 58 -7.94 -19.65 -4.74
C GLY A 58 -8.61 -19.42 -3.37
N GLY A 59 -9.42 -18.36 -3.28
CA GLY A 59 -10.23 -18.03 -2.09
C GLY A 59 -9.51 -17.12 -1.10
N VAL A 60 -10.29 -16.35 -0.35
CA VAL A 60 -9.82 -15.43 0.70
C VAL A 60 -10.60 -15.60 2.00
N GLU A 61 -11.49 -16.60 2.05
CA GLU A 61 -12.35 -16.85 3.18
C GLU A 61 -11.55 -16.98 4.48
N GLY A 62 -11.92 -16.19 5.49
CA GLY A 62 -11.27 -16.18 6.79
C GLY A 62 -9.85 -15.62 6.84
N GLN A 63 -9.29 -15.14 5.72
CA GLN A 63 -7.93 -14.61 5.65
C GLN A 63 -7.85 -13.16 6.14
N THR A 64 -6.68 -12.78 6.65
CA THR A 64 -6.35 -11.43 7.07
C THR A 64 -5.63 -10.66 5.96
N VAL A 65 -5.90 -9.36 5.87
CA VAL A 65 -5.36 -8.47 4.82
C VAL A 65 -4.57 -7.32 5.44
N LEU A 66 -3.39 -7.03 4.92
CA LEU A 66 -2.64 -5.80 5.18
C LEU A 66 -2.59 -5.00 3.86
N ASP A 67 -3.26 -3.85 3.84
CA ASP A 67 -3.32 -2.95 2.68
C ASP A 67 -2.50 -1.69 2.97
N ILE A 68 -1.36 -1.56 2.31
CA ILE A 68 -0.37 -0.52 2.57
C ILE A 68 -0.52 0.58 1.52
N GLY A 69 -0.70 1.84 1.98
CA GLY A 69 -1.05 2.97 1.12
C GLY A 69 -2.43 2.74 0.49
N ALA A 70 -3.39 2.32 1.31
CA ALA A 70 -4.68 1.81 0.85
C ALA A 70 -5.54 2.85 0.12
N GLY A 71 -5.25 4.14 0.29
CA GLY A 71 -6.01 5.22 -0.33
C GLY A 71 -7.49 5.19 0.10
N VAL A 72 -8.39 4.97 -0.85
CA VAL A 72 -9.84 4.84 -0.55
C VAL A 72 -10.22 3.44 -0.05
N GLY A 73 -9.27 2.53 0.13
CA GLY A 73 -9.51 1.18 0.62
C GLY A 73 -10.01 0.18 -0.43
N ALA A 74 -9.82 0.47 -1.72
CA ALA A 74 -10.40 -0.33 -2.79
C ALA A 74 -10.01 -1.83 -2.75
N VAL A 75 -8.78 -2.15 -2.35
CA VAL A 75 -8.29 -3.53 -2.32
C VAL A 75 -8.87 -4.28 -1.14
N HIS A 76 -8.69 -3.77 0.08
CA HIS A 76 -9.19 -4.49 1.26
C HIS A 76 -10.72 -4.55 1.30
N GLN A 77 -11.43 -3.52 0.84
CA GLN A 77 -12.90 -3.57 0.76
C GLN A 77 -13.39 -4.68 -0.17
N ALA A 78 -12.75 -4.85 -1.34
CA ALA A 78 -13.09 -5.93 -2.26
C ALA A 78 -12.79 -7.31 -1.65
N LEU A 79 -11.64 -7.49 -0.97
CA LEU A 79 -11.28 -8.76 -0.34
C LEU A 79 -12.19 -9.08 0.85
N LEU A 80 -12.58 -8.09 1.66
CA LEU A 80 -13.58 -8.25 2.73
C LEU A 80 -14.95 -8.65 2.18
N GLY A 81 -15.36 -8.07 1.04
CA GLY A 81 -16.58 -8.47 0.33
C GLY A 81 -16.54 -9.89 -0.21
N LEU A 82 -15.36 -10.45 -0.47
CA LEU A 82 -15.12 -11.81 -0.92
C LEU A 82 -14.90 -12.81 0.23
N GLY A 83 -15.06 -12.39 1.50
CA GLY A 83 -15.01 -13.28 2.67
C GLY A 83 -13.73 -13.21 3.50
N ALA A 84 -12.80 -12.27 3.24
CA ALA A 84 -11.68 -12.03 4.14
C ALA A 84 -12.20 -11.66 5.54
N ALA A 85 -11.52 -12.13 6.59
CA ALA A 85 -11.96 -11.94 7.96
C ALA A 85 -11.80 -10.49 8.44
N SER A 86 -10.63 -9.92 8.22
CA SER A 86 -10.30 -8.56 8.67
C SER A 86 -9.22 -7.93 7.80
N ALA A 87 -9.09 -6.62 7.91
CA ALA A 87 -8.05 -5.86 7.23
C ALA A 87 -7.36 -4.87 8.17
N ILE A 88 -6.08 -4.61 7.92
CA ILE A 88 -5.34 -3.47 8.45
C ILE A 88 -5.07 -2.54 7.26
N ASP A 89 -5.58 -1.34 7.36
CA ASP A 89 -5.34 -0.25 6.41
C ASP A 89 -4.25 0.65 6.97
N VAL A 90 -3.15 0.79 6.25
CA VAL A 90 -2.04 1.68 6.61
C VAL A 90 -1.88 2.74 5.54
N ASP A 91 -2.10 4.01 5.88
CA ASP A 91 -1.88 5.11 4.95
C ASP A 91 -1.15 6.28 5.62
N GLY A 92 -0.25 6.92 4.89
CA GLY A 92 0.47 8.10 5.36
C GLY A 92 -0.39 9.36 5.45
N SER A 93 -1.58 9.36 4.83
CA SER A 93 -2.48 10.51 4.76
C SER A 93 -3.70 10.32 5.68
N PRO A 94 -3.85 11.15 6.72
CA PRO A 94 -5.07 11.14 7.54
C PRO A 94 -6.36 11.37 6.71
N ALA A 95 -6.26 12.12 5.61
CA ALA A 95 -7.40 12.39 4.75
C ALA A 95 -7.86 11.14 3.98
N PHE A 96 -6.94 10.26 3.59
CA PHE A 96 -7.28 8.98 2.98
C PHE A 96 -7.84 8.00 4.00
N ILE A 97 -7.28 7.93 5.20
CA ILE A 97 -7.85 7.13 6.30
C ILE A 97 -9.31 7.54 6.58
N GLU A 98 -9.60 8.84 6.59
CA GLU A 98 -10.98 9.33 6.82
C GLU A 98 -11.95 8.84 5.74
N VAL A 99 -11.59 8.98 4.46
CA VAL A 99 -12.46 8.53 3.36
C VAL A 99 -12.54 7.00 3.27
N ALA A 100 -11.50 6.27 3.64
CA ALA A 100 -11.53 4.82 3.72
C ALA A 100 -12.48 4.32 4.83
N ARG A 101 -12.49 5.00 5.98
CA ARG A 101 -13.46 4.74 7.06
C ARG A 101 -14.91 4.99 6.59
N GLU A 102 -15.13 6.12 5.93
CA GLU A 102 -16.46 6.44 5.37
C GLU A 102 -16.92 5.37 4.37
N GLU A 103 -16.01 4.87 3.55
CA GLU A 103 -16.31 3.83 2.58
C GLU A 103 -16.59 2.48 3.27
N ALA A 104 -15.85 2.13 4.31
CA ALA A 104 -16.08 0.92 5.09
C ALA A 104 -17.46 0.92 5.77
N VAL A 105 -17.87 2.07 6.34
CA VAL A 105 -19.23 2.22 6.90
C VAL A 105 -20.28 2.01 5.80
N ARG A 106 -20.08 2.60 4.62
CA ARG A 106 -21.00 2.46 3.48
C ARG A 106 -21.12 1.00 3.01
N GLN A 107 -20.03 0.24 3.07
CA GLN A 107 -19.99 -1.17 2.65
C GLN A 107 -20.32 -2.17 3.78
N GLY A 108 -20.54 -1.70 5.01
CA GLY A 108 -20.85 -2.55 6.18
C GLY A 108 -19.66 -3.39 6.64
N THR A 109 -18.42 -2.88 6.47
CA THR A 109 -17.19 -3.58 6.84
C THR A 109 -16.39 -2.88 7.93
N ALA A 110 -16.92 -1.79 8.49
CA ALA A 110 -16.18 -0.90 9.40
C ALA A 110 -15.65 -1.60 10.66
N ASP A 111 -16.36 -2.59 11.17
CA ASP A 111 -15.99 -3.42 12.32
C ASP A 111 -14.85 -4.41 12.04
N ARG A 112 -14.51 -4.62 10.75
CA ARG A 112 -13.47 -5.56 10.29
C ARG A 112 -12.21 -4.87 9.82
N VAL A 113 -12.13 -3.52 9.87
CA VAL A 113 -10.96 -2.77 9.41
C VAL A 113 -10.32 -2.01 10.56
N ARG A 114 -9.04 -2.29 10.82
CA ARG A 114 -8.17 -1.50 11.68
C ARG A 114 -7.41 -0.50 10.83
N TYR A 115 -7.29 0.75 11.30
CA TYR A 115 -6.64 1.83 10.57
C TYR A 115 -5.42 2.34 11.33
N GLU A 116 -4.31 2.47 10.62
CA GLU A 116 -3.06 3.01 11.12
C GLU A 116 -2.60 4.17 10.21
N THR A 117 -2.26 5.30 10.81
CA THR A 117 -1.78 6.46 10.06
C THR A 117 -0.29 6.64 10.29
N GLY A 118 0.50 6.68 9.23
CA GLY A 118 1.94 6.92 9.33
C GLY A 118 2.77 6.31 8.22
N ASP A 119 4.09 6.43 8.38
CA ASP A 119 5.03 5.76 7.51
C ASP A 119 5.05 4.25 7.81
N TYR A 120 4.68 3.44 6.83
CA TYR A 120 4.59 2.00 6.99
C TYR A 120 5.89 1.38 7.53
N VAL A 121 7.05 1.76 6.99
CA VAL A 121 8.34 1.16 7.42
C VAL A 121 8.63 1.44 8.89
N ALA A 122 8.24 2.63 9.38
CA ALA A 122 8.41 2.98 10.78
C ALA A 122 7.48 2.21 11.72
N ILE A 123 6.25 1.92 11.29
CA ILE A 123 5.24 1.25 12.12
C ILE A 123 5.18 -0.27 11.90
N ALA A 124 5.77 -0.79 10.83
CA ALA A 124 5.77 -2.22 10.50
C ALA A 124 6.15 -3.15 11.67
N PRO A 125 7.16 -2.83 12.53
CA PRO A 125 7.48 -3.67 13.67
C PRO A 125 6.35 -3.86 14.69
N SER A 126 5.39 -2.93 14.75
CA SER A 126 4.22 -3.00 15.63
C SER A 126 3.02 -3.73 15.02
N LEU A 127 3.09 -4.02 13.72
CA LEU A 127 2.02 -4.72 13.00
C LEU A 127 2.28 -6.24 13.00
N GLY A 128 1.19 -7.00 13.14
CA GLY A 128 1.23 -8.46 12.98
C GLY A 128 1.35 -8.89 11.53
N ASP A 129 1.60 -10.19 11.32
CA ASP A 129 1.57 -10.79 9.99
C ASP A 129 0.13 -10.88 9.48
N SER A 130 -0.02 -10.90 8.17
CA SER A 130 -1.30 -11.06 7.49
C SER A 130 -1.18 -12.09 6.38
N ASP A 131 -2.28 -12.82 6.10
CA ASP A 131 -2.27 -13.80 5.01
C ASP A 131 -1.98 -13.16 3.66
N ILE A 132 -2.54 -11.96 3.43
CA ILE A 132 -2.46 -11.21 2.19
C ILE A 132 -1.89 -9.82 2.48
N VAL A 133 -0.88 -9.42 1.70
CA VAL A 133 -0.35 -8.05 1.73
C VAL A 133 -0.47 -7.43 0.35
N ALA A 134 -0.99 -6.20 0.30
CA ALA A 134 -1.20 -5.44 -0.92
C ALA A 134 -0.55 -4.06 -0.88
N LEU A 135 0.06 -3.65 -2.00
CA LEU A 135 0.58 -2.30 -2.22
C LEU A 135 0.10 -1.81 -3.60
N ASP A 136 -0.97 -1.03 -3.64
CA ASP A 136 -1.49 -0.47 -4.88
C ASP A 136 -0.94 0.93 -5.14
N ARG A 137 0.04 1.04 -6.05
CA ARG A 137 0.66 2.32 -6.47
C ARG A 137 1.43 3.05 -5.36
N VAL A 138 2.02 2.32 -4.43
CA VAL A 138 2.74 2.86 -3.26
C VAL A 138 4.24 2.99 -3.52
N ILE A 139 4.88 1.95 -4.05
CA ILE A 139 6.36 1.92 -4.14
C ILE A 139 6.92 3.03 -5.06
N CYS A 140 6.13 3.56 -5.98
CA CYS A 140 6.53 4.68 -6.84
C CYS A 140 6.61 6.03 -6.11
N CYS A 141 6.01 6.13 -4.92
CA CYS A 141 6.03 7.32 -4.07
C CYS A 141 7.02 7.18 -2.90
N TYR A 142 7.69 6.03 -2.79
CA TYR A 142 8.58 5.72 -1.68
C TYR A 142 10.05 5.68 -2.16
N SER A 143 10.91 6.47 -1.52
CA SER A 143 12.31 6.60 -1.94
C SER A 143 13.13 5.34 -1.66
N ASP A 144 12.89 4.67 -0.53
CA ASP A 144 13.54 3.42 -0.15
C ASP A 144 12.62 2.22 -0.42
N MET A 145 12.54 1.84 -1.70
CA MET A 145 11.77 0.67 -2.14
C MET A 145 12.27 -0.61 -1.47
N ASN A 146 13.58 -0.73 -1.19
CA ASN A 146 14.14 -1.93 -0.58
C ASN A 146 13.58 -2.12 0.84
N ALA A 147 13.59 -1.08 1.66
CA ALA A 147 13.00 -1.14 3.00
C ALA A 147 11.50 -1.44 2.92
N LEU A 148 10.75 -0.71 2.08
CA LEU A 148 9.30 -0.89 1.96
C LEU A 148 8.93 -2.32 1.52
N VAL A 149 9.56 -2.84 0.46
CA VAL A 149 9.26 -4.17 -0.06
C VAL A 149 9.71 -5.27 0.90
N SER A 150 10.90 -5.15 1.50
CA SER A 150 11.41 -6.14 2.44
C SER A 150 10.54 -6.25 3.69
N GLU A 151 10.17 -5.10 4.30
CA GLU A 151 9.32 -5.08 5.49
C GLU A 151 7.90 -5.58 5.19
N SER A 152 7.35 -5.22 4.02
CA SER A 152 5.99 -5.62 3.67
C SER A 152 5.89 -7.10 3.26
N VAL A 153 6.85 -7.62 2.50
CA VAL A 153 6.83 -9.03 2.10
C VAL A 153 7.10 -9.97 3.28
N ALA A 154 7.89 -9.53 4.26
CA ALA A 154 8.12 -10.29 5.50
C ALA A 154 6.83 -10.53 6.28
N ARG A 155 5.87 -9.61 6.21
CA ARG A 155 4.54 -9.70 6.86
C ARG A 155 3.52 -10.52 6.09
N ALA A 156 3.83 -10.92 4.85
CA ALA A 156 2.89 -11.69 4.03
C ALA A 156 2.97 -13.19 4.35
N GLY A 157 1.86 -13.76 4.81
CA GLY A 157 1.76 -15.19 5.13
C GLY A 157 1.57 -16.07 3.89
N ARG A 158 0.77 -15.63 2.93
CA ARG A 158 0.34 -16.45 1.78
C ARG A 158 0.52 -15.76 0.44
N ARG A 159 0.01 -14.53 0.30
CA ARG A 159 0.03 -13.78 -0.97
C ARG A 159 0.55 -12.37 -0.77
N TYR A 160 1.29 -11.92 -1.75
CA TYR A 160 1.87 -10.58 -1.80
C TYR A 160 1.59 -9.97 -3.17
N GLY A 161 1.02 -8.79 -3.22
CA GLY A 161 0.62 -8.15 -4.46
C GLY A 161 1.02 -6.69 -4.57
N LEU A 162 1.48 -6.29 -5.75
CA LEU A 162 1.95 -4.93 -6.05
C LEU A 162 1.34 -4.42 -7.35
N VAL A 163 1.01 -3.11 -7.35
CA VAL A 163 0.82 -2.32 -8.56
C VAL A 163 1.85 -1.19 -8.57
N TYR A 164 2.64 -1.10 -9.63
CA TYR A 164 3.66 -0.07 -9.76
C TYR A 164 3.96 0.25 -11.24
N PRO A 165 4.62 1.38 -11.53
CA PRO A 165 4.93 1.75 -12.91
C PRO A 165 5.83 0.72 -13.58
N ARG A 166 5.61 0.50 -14.87
CA ARG A 166 6.48 -0.36 -15.69
C ARG A 166 7.88 0.24 -15.78
N ASP A 167 8.87 -0.65 -15.75
CA ASP A 167 10.27 -0.31 -15.90
C ASP A 167 10.67 -0.17 -17.38
N THR A 168 10.11 0.84 -18.06
CA THR A 168 10.41 1.13 -19.46
C THR A 168 11.23 2.43 -19.59
N TRP A 169 12.10 2.50 -20.62
CA TRP A 169 12.99 3.64 -20.80
C TRP A 169 12.24 4.97 -20.92
N TRP A 170 11.11 4.98 -21.61
CA TRP A 170 10.31 6.19 -21.82
C TRP A 170 9.59 6.65 -20.55
N LEU A 171 9.11 5.72 -19.70
CA LEU A 171 8.55 6.06 -18.38
C LEU A 171 9.63 6.62 -17.46
N ARG A 172 10.85 6.05 -17.49
CA ARG A 172 11.99 6.60 -16.74
C ARG A 172 12.35 8.01 -17.21
N ALA A 173 12.38 8.25 -18.54
CA ALA A 173 12.62 9.56 -19.09
C ALA A 173 11.52 10.55 -18.70
N GLY A 174 10.25 10.16 -18.83
CA GLY A 174 9.10 10.98 -18.41
C GLY A 174 9.12 11.32 -16.93
N ALA A 175 9.43 10.36 -16.05
CA ALA A 175 9.55 10.60 -14.62
C ALA A 175 10.68 11.61 -14.29
N ARG A 176 11.82 11.55 -14.98
CA ARG A 176 12.91 12.54 -14.80
C ARG A 176 12.47 13.95 -15.17
N VAL A 177 11.79 14.09 -16.31
CA VAL A 177 11.25 15.39 -16.77
C VAL A 177 10.22 15.91 -15.78
N MET A 178 9.27 15.07 -15.38
CA MET A 178 8.23 15.41 -14.40
C MET A 178 8.83 15.84 -13.05
N ASN A 179 9.78 15.06 -12.52
CA ASN A 179 10.47 15.40 -11.27
C ASN A 179 11.25 16.70 -11.38
N GLY A 180 11.86 16.99 -12.54
CA GLY A 180 12.52 18.26 -12.82
C GLY A 180 11.53 19.44 -12.78
N ALA A 181 10.37 19.31 -13.41
CA ALA A 181 9.32 20.30 -13.39
C ALA A 181 8.76 20.51 -11.96
N MET A 182 8.49 19.43 -11.24
CA MET A 182 8.00 19.51 -9.85
C MET A 182 8.98 20.25 -8.93
N ARG A 183 10.30 20.01 -9.07
CA ARG A 183 11.35 20.75 -8.33
C ARG A 183 11.33 22.24 -8.67
N LEU A 184 11.14 22.60 -9.94
CA LEU A 184 11.04 24.00 -10.37
C LEU A 184 9.84 24.71 -9.74
N PHE A 185 8.71 24.01 -9.61
CA PHE A 185 7.49 24.51 -8.94
C PHE A 185 7.49 24.29 -7.43
N ARG A 186 8.62 23.92 -6.81
CA ARG A 186 8.78 23.66 -5.37
C ARG A 186 7.81 22.60 -4.81
N GLN A 187 7.30 21.71 -5.65
CA GLN A 187 6.55 20.56 -5.18
C GLN A 187 7.51 19.50 -4.62
N ARG A 188 7.15 18.89 -3.50
CA ARG A 188 7.98 17.92 -2.80
C ARG A 188 7.79 16.47 -3.28
N THR A 189 6.78 16.22 -4.10
CA THR A 189 6.49 14.88 -4.62
C THR A 189 7.54 14.45 -5.63
N THR A 190 8.04 13.24 -5.47
CA THR A 190 8.96 12.61 -6.42
C THR A 190 8.40 11.27 -6.86
N ALA A 191 8.27 11.07 -8.18
CA ALA A 191 7.86 9.78 -8.71
C ALA A 191 9.10 8.92 -9.02
N TRP A 192 9.11 7.71 -8.48
CA TRP A 192 10.18 6.73 -8.66
C TRP A 192 9.74 5.62 -9.61
N ILE A 193 10.63 5.26 -10.55
CA ILE A 193 10.47 4.08 -11.40
C ILE A 193 11.53 3.07 -10.97
N HIS A 194 11.11 2.09 -10.19
CA HIS A 194 11.99 1.03 -9.70
C HIS A 194 12.15 -0.06 -10.75
N ARG A 195 13.31 -0.74 -10.75
CA ARG A 195 13.56 -1.86 -11.66
C ARG A 195 12.72 -3.06 -11.23
N THR A 196 11.99 -3.61 -12.18
CA THR A 196 11.15 -4.80 -11.94
C THR A 196 11.97 -5.97 -11.40
N ALA A 197 13.20 -6.14 -11.91
CA ALA A 197 14.09 -7.20 -11.46
C ALA A 197 14.48 -7.08 -9.97
N ASP A 198 14.67 -5.85 -9.48
CA ASP A 198 15.05 -5.61 -8.08
C ASP A 198 13.87 -5.92 -7.13
N VAL A 199 12.66 -5.49 -7.50
CA VAL A 199 11.42 -5.86 -6.76
C VAL A 199 11.23 -7.36 -6.74
N ASP A 200 11.39 -8.04 -7.90
CA ASP A 200 11.28 -9.50 -8.00
C ASP A 200 12.31 -10.22 -7.13
N ALA A 201 13.55 -9.75 -7.13
CA ALA A 201 14.62 -10.37 -6.36
C ALA A 201 14.29 -10.35 -4.85
N LEU A 202 13.81 -9.22 -4.33
CA LEU A 202 13.42 -9.09 -2.91
C LEU A 202 12.27 -10.03 -2.56
N VAL A 203 11.21 -10.05 -3.38
CA VAL A 203 10.04 -10.88 -3.11
C VAL A 203 10.37 -12.38 -3.20
N ARG A 204 11.20 -12.79 -4.18
CA ARG A 204 11.66 -14.18 -4.29
C ARG A 204 12.58 -14.58 -3.15
N ALA A 205 13.47 -13.70 -2.70
CA ALA A 205 14.34 -13.96 -1.56
C ALA A 205 13.54 -14.20 -0.27
N ALA A 206 12.35 -13.62 -0.15
CA ALA A 206 11.42 -13.86 0.94
C ALA A 206 10.60 -15.16 0.81
N GLY A 207 10.88 -16.01 -0.19
CA GLY A 207 10.23 -17.31 -0.37
C GLY A 207 8.91 -17.25 -1.15
N PHE A 208 8.74 -16.27 -2.02
CA PHE A 208 7.56 -16.15 -2.86
C PHE A 208 7.86 -16.45 -4.34
N ALA A 209 6.91 -17.05 -5.05
CA ALA A 209 6.95 -17.26 -6.49
C ALA A 209 5.89 -16.42 -7.19
N PRO A 210 6.16 -15.92 -8.42
CA PRO A 210 5.19 -15.15 -9.17
C PRO A 210 4.01 -16.04 -9.59
N ARG A 211 2.81 -15.53 -9.39
CA ARG A 211 1.55 -16.18 -9.76
C ARG A 211 0.83 -15.47 -10.90
N LEU A 212 0.80 -14.12 -10.86
CA LEU A 212 0.15 -13.31 -11.87
C LEU A 212 1.03 -12.12 -12.24
N ARG A 213 1.12 -11.87 -13.57
CA ARG A 213 1.70 -10.63 -14.10
C ARG A 213 0.80 -10.12 -15.22
N ARG A 214 0.37 -8.87 -15.06
CA ARG A 214 -0.37 -8.13 -16.09
C ARG A 214 0.14 -6.70 -16.16
N SER A 215 -0.04 -6.05 -17.29
CA SER A 215 0.35 -4.64 -17.44
C SER A 215 -0.60 -3.87 -18.33
N THR A 216 -0.80 -2.61 -17.99
CA THR A 216 -1.34 -1.56 -18.85
C THR A 216 -0.19 -0.86 -19.57
N LEU A 217 -0.44 0.27 -20.20
CA LEU A 217 0.63 1.09 -20.78
C LEU A 217 1.62 1.59 -19.69
N ILE A 218 1.12 2.05 -18.55
CA ILE A 218 1.91 2.66 -17.48
C ILE A 218 2.15 1.70 -16.31
N TRP A 219 1.11 1.01 -15.85
CA TRP A 219 1.11 0.21 -14.63
C TRP A 219 1.36 -1.26 -14.91
N GLN A 220 2.10 -1.91 -14.05
CA GLN A 220 2.19 -3.36 -13.98
C GLN A 220 1.65 -3.86 -12.64
N VAL A 221 1.09 -5.05 -12.70
CA VAL A 221 0.57 -5.80 -11.55
C VAL A 221 1.40 -7.06 -11.41
N ALA A 222 1.88 -7.32 -10.23
CA ALA A 222 2.56 -8.55 -9.88
C ALA A 222 1.94 -9.12 -8.60
N VAL A 223 1.49 -10.36 -8.66
CA VAL A 223 1.02 -11.11 -7.50
C VAL A 223 1.90 -12.33 -7.33
N TYR A 224 2.31 -12.58 -6.11
CA TYR A 224 3.16 -13.69 -5.72
C TYR A 224 2.46 -14.53 -4.67
N GLU A 225 2.80 -15.79 -4.61
CA GLU A 225 2.31 -16.76 -3.64
C GLU A 225 3.50 -17.36 -2.88
N ARG A 226 3.35 -17.56 -1.59
CA ARG A 226 4.39 -18.18 -0.77
C ARG A 226 4.63 -19.61 -1.23
N VAL A 227 5.89 -19.93 -1.49
CA VAL A 227 6.28 -21.30 -1.82
C VAL A 227 6.19 -22.14 -0.54
N PRO A 228 5.45 -23.27 -0.56
CA PRO A 228 5.43 -24.17 0.58
C PRO A 228 6.84 -24.63 0.92
N ALA A 229 7.19 -24.64 2.22
CA ALA A 229 8.44 -25.23 2.64
C ALA A 229 8.47 -26.70 2.18
N PRO A 230 9.63 -27.21 1.68
CA PRO A 230 9.76 -28.62 1.36
C PRO A 230 9.39 -29.42 2.59
N ARG A 231 8.44 -30.35 2.46
CA ARG A 231 8.12 -31.28 3.54
C ARG A 231 9.37 -32.12 3.76
N CYS A 232 10.04 -31.94 4.89
CA CYS A 232 11.03 -32.92 5.34
C CYS A 232 10.27 -34.23 5.51
N GLY A 233 10.49 -35.17 4.58
CA GLY A 233 9.95 -36.52 4.67
C GLY A 233 10.46 -37.15 5.96
N GLY A 234 9.55 -37.53 6.85
CA GLY A 234 9.84 -38.33 8.00
C GLY A 234 10.08 -39.78 7.59
#